data_49458a004c373d7195c66d22223a2e9c
#
_entry.id   49458a004c373d7195c66d22223a2e9c
#
_cell.length_a   1.000
_cell.length_b   1.000
_cell.length_c   1.000
_cell.angle_alpha   90.00
_cell.angle_beta   90.00
_cell.angle_gamma   90.00
#
_symmetry.space_group_name_H-M   'P 1'
#
loop_
_entity.id
_entity.type
_entity.pdbx_description
1 polymer ?
#
loop_
_entity_poly.entity_id
_entity_poly.type
_entity_poly.pdbx_seq_one_letter_code
_entity_poly.pdbx_strand_id
1 'polypeptide(L)'
;LRAGDRGLGDVAGLLAAGGGGAELGDGAVVLKIGLLGVLRISGATQILIMFFCYCAIEQTAMLWASSYMVGMDGMAEDVAATFTSIFLIGITVGRFANGFLTMRFSDPAMIRIGTMTIGLGALLLLVPVHNPALSAVAFILVGLGCAPVYPCIIHSTPTYFGADKSQAIVGVQMAFAYVGTMLMPPLFGVIAQATTIAVLPWCLLVFVAFMAAMHE
;
A
#
# COMPACT_ATOMS: atom_id res chain seq x y z
N LEU A 1 -55.87 -20.79 -15.29
CA LEU A 1 -54.79 -21.71 -15.65
C LEU A 1 -54.09 -21.25 -16.93
N ARG A 2 -53.21 -20.29 -16.86
CA ARG A 2 -52.15 -19.96 -17.84
C ARG A 2 -51.41 -18.69 -17.39
N ALA A 3 -50.57 -18.79 -16.36
CA ALA A 3 -49.72 -17.71 -15.88
C ALA A 3 -48.37 -18.28 -15.41
N GLY A 4 -47.66 -18.97 -16.29
CA GLY A 4 -46.41 -19.63 -15.93
C GLY A 4 -45.30 -19.51 -16.97
N ASP A 5 -45.56 -18.96 -18.16
CA ASP A 5 -44.63 -19.13 -19.28
C ASP A 5 -44.02 -17.81 -19.82
N ARG A 6 -44.30 -16.68 -19.16
CA ARG A 6 -43.73 -15.37 -19.58
C ARG A 6 -42.50 -14.89 -18.78
N GLY A 7 -42.18 -15.59 -17.71
CA GLY A 7 -41.06 -15.18 -16.83
C GLY A 7 -39.68 -15.70 -17.22
N LEU A 8 -39.60 -16.86 -17.86
CA LEU A 8 -38.31 -17.46 -18.21
C LEU A 8 -37.74 -16.97 -19.56
N GLY A 9 -38.62 -16.56 -20.50
CA GLY A 9 -38.18 -16.01 -21.78
C GLY A 9 -37.51 -14.62 -21.64
N ASP A 10 -38.05 -13.80 -20.74
CA ASP A 10 -37.51 -12.46 -20.51
C ASP A 10 -36.15 -12.46 -19.78
N VAL A 11 -35.93 -13.39 -18.87
CA VAL A 11 -34.64 -13.52 -18.17
C VAL A 11 -33.54 -14.03 -19.12
N ALA A 12 -33.89 -14.96 -20.01
CA ALA A 12 -32.95 -15.44 -21.03
C ALA A 12 -32.65 -14.36 -22.08
N GLY A 13 -33.65 -13.52 -22.43
CA GLY A 13 -33.45 -12.35 -23.31
C GLY A 13 -32.58 -11.26 -22.66
N LEU A 14 -32.77 -11.01 -21.36
CA LEU A 14 -31.95 -10.05 -20.60
C LEU A 14 -30.50 -10.51 -20.46
N LEU A 15 -30.28 -11.81 -20.23
CA LEU A 15 -28.93 -12.39 -20.15
C LEU A 15 -28.24 -12.44 -21.52
N ALA A 16 -29.02 -12.60 -22.61
CA ALA A 16 -28.46 -12.56 -23.96
C ALA A 16 -28.22 -11.13 -24.47
N ALA A 17 -29.00 -10.14 -24.01
CA ALA A 17 -28.83 -8.73 -24.37
C ALA A 17 -27.76 -8.03 -23.52
N GLY A 18 -27.45 -8.53 -22.33
CA GLY A 18 -26.37 -8.03 -21.46
C GLY A 18 -24.97 -8.50 -21.85
N GLY A 19 -24.85 -9.43 -22.81
CA GLY A 19 -23.57 -10.05 -23.20
C GLY A 19 -22.95 -9.52 -24.50
N GLY A 20 -23.46 -8.47 -25.11
CA GLY A 20 -23.01 -8.12 -26.44
C GLY A 20 -22.75 -6.65 -26.67
N GLY A 21 -21.54 -6.18 -26.56
CA GLY A 21 -21.06 -5.10 -27.40
C GLY A 21 -20.31 -3.93 -26.81
N ALA A 22 -20.38 -3.65 -25.51
CA ALA A 22 -19.74 -2.45 -24.95
C ALA A 22 -18.44 -2.72 -24.17
N GLU A 23 -18.21 -3.92 -23.67
CA GLU A 23 -17.07 -4.21 -22.80
C GLU A 23 -15.83 -4.81 -23.49
N LEU A 24 -15.96 -5.24 -24.74
CA LEU A 24 -14.81 -5.78 -25.50
C LEU A 24 -13.80 -4.69 -25.93
N GLY A 25 -14.19 -3.41 -25.92
CA GLY A 25 -13.30 -2.30 -26.25
C GLY A 25 -12.26 -2.04 -25.17
N ASP A 26 -12.69 -1.89 -23.93
CA ASP A 26 -11.81 -1.52 -22.81
C ASP A 26 -10.94 -2.71 -22.34
N GLY A 27 -11.52 -3.89 -22.26
CA GLY A 27 -10.77 -5.10 -21.93
C GLY A 27 -9.69 -5.46 -22.98
N ALA A 28 -9.95 -5.19 -24.25
CA ALA A 28 -8.99 -5.42 -25.32
C ALA A 28 -7.84 -4.40 -25.33
N VAL A 29 -8.07 -3.16 -24.86
CA VAL A 29 -7.02 -2.15 -24.70
C VAL A 29 -6.11 -2.50 -23.52
N VAL A 30 -6.67 -2.95 -22.39
CA VAL A 30 -5.90 -3.39 -21.22
C VAL A 30 -5.04 -4.62 -21.57
N LEU A 31 -5.55 -5.56 -22.35
CA LEU A 31 -4.79 -6.73 -22.81
C LEU A 31 -3.67 -6.38 -23.82
N LYS A 32 -3.81 -5.27 -24.57
CA LYS A 32 -2.76 -4.80 -25.49
C LYS A 32 -1.60 -4.09 -24.79
N ILE A 33 -1.81 -3.51 -23.61
CA ILE A 33 -0.75 -2.91 -22.79
C ILE A 33 -0.37 -3.91 -21.70
N GLY A 34 0.36 -4.97 -22.06
CA GLY A 34 0.90 -5.92 -21.09
C GLY A 34 1.95 -5.26 -20.17
N LEU A 35 2.40 -6.01 -19.16
CA LEU A 35 3.41 -5.58 -18.17
C LEU A 35 4.60 -4.84 -18.81
N LEU A 36 5.17 -5.40 -19.88
CA LEU A 36 6.29 -4.80 -20.61
C LEU A 36 5.90 -3.47 -21.30
N GLY A 37 4.66 -3.33 -21.71
CA GLY A 37 4.14 -2.08 -22.28
C GLY A 37 4.03 -0.98 -21.24
N VAL A 38 3.55 -1.30 -20.04
CA VAL A 38 3.46 -0.35 -18.91
C VAL A 38 4.87 0.08 -18.47
N LEU A 39 5.83 -0.85 -18.36
CA LEU A 39 7.20 -0.53 -17.96
C LEU A 39 7.93 0.40 -18.96
N ARG A 40 7.48 0.49 -20.21
CA ARG A 40 8.03 1.41 -21.22
C ARG A 40 7.43 2.81 -21.16
N ILE A 41 6.36 3.02 -20.40
CA ILE A 41 5.76 4.34 -20.21
C ILE A 41 6.67 5.14 -19.28
N SER A 42 7.08 6.32 -19.73
CA SER A 42 7.90 7.23 -18.92
C SER A 42 7.19 7.57 -17.59
N GLY A 43 7.87 7.41 -16.47
CA GLY A 43 7.33 7.64 -15.12
C GLY A 43 6.56 6.44 -14.52
N ALA A 44 6.11 5.47 -15.32
CA ALA A 44 5.37 4.33 -14.79
C ALA A 44 6.24 3.47 -13.86
N THR A 45 7.49 3.22 -14.22
CA THR A 45 8.43 2.43 -13.38
C THR A 45 8.65 3.08 -12.02
N GLN A 46 8.74 4.40 -11.95
CA GLN A 46 8.92 5.14 -10.70
C GLN A 46 7.74 4.94 -9.77
N ILE A 47 6.51 5.11 -10.27
CA ILE A 47 5.31 4.95 -9.46
C ILE A 47 5.09 3.48 -9.04
N LEU A 48 5.49 2.50 -9.87
CA LEU A 48 5.44 1.08 -9.52
C LEU A 48 6.41 0.73 -8.39
N ILE A 49 7.66 1.21 -8.46
CA ILE A 49 8.66 1.00 -7.41
C ILE A 49 8.22 1.68 -6.12
N MET A 50 7.74 2.92 -6.20
CA MET A 50 7.24 3.66 -5.04
C MET A 50 6.10 2.92 -4.35
N PHE A 51 5.16 2.39 -5.14
CA PHE A 51 4.02 1.64 -4.61
C PHE A 51 4.41 0.29 -4.00
N PHE A 52 5.37 -0.41 -4.63
CA PHE A 52 5.99 -1.60 -4.07
C PHE A 52 6.65 -1.32 -2.72
N CYS A 53 7.49 -0.28 -2.63
CA CYS A 53 8.19 0.10 -1.40
C CYS A 53 7.21 0.46 -0.29
N TYR A 54 6.15 1.21 -0.62
CA TYR A 54 5.10 1.54 0.34
C TYR A 54 4.44 0.27 0.91
N CYS A 55 4.00 -0.66 0.05
CA CYS A 55 3.38 -1.91 0.50
C CYS A 55 4.35 -2.79 1.30
N ALA A 56 5.63 -2.81 0.93
CA ALA A 56 6.68 -3.49 1.67
C ALA A 56 6.82 -2.92 3.09
N ILE A 57 6.86 -1.59 3.24
CA ILE A 57 6.93 -0.91 4.55
C ILE A 57 5.70 -1.25 5.39
N GLU A 58 4.51 -1.02 4.86
CA GLU A 58 3.25 -1.19 5.60
C GLU A 58 3.11 -2.61 6.15
N GLN A 59 3.28 -3.61 5.30
CA GLN A 59 3.11 -5.00 5.70
C GLN A 59 4.24 -5.52 6.60
N THR A 60 5.49 -5.13 6.33
CA THR A 60 6.61 -5.54 7.18
C THR A 60 6.50 -4.91 8.56
N ALA A 61 6.20 -3.61 8.65
CA ALA A 61 5.99 -2.94 9.93
C ALA A 61 4.82 -3.56 10.70
N MET A 62 3.68 -3.81 10.05
CA MET A 62 2.50 -4.39 10.68
C MET A 62 2.77 -5.79 11.26
N LEU A 63 3.44 -6.66 10.50
CA LEU A 63 3.68 -8.04 10.91
C LEU A 63 4.79 -8.18 11.94
N TRP A 64 5.81 -7.32 11.90
CA TRP A 64 6.99 -7.43 12.75
C TRP A 64 7.02 -6.47 13.93
N ALA A 65 6.04 -5.55 14.06
CA ALA A 65 5.97 -4.59 15.18
C ALA A 65 5.98 -5.28 16.55
N SER A 66 5.12 -6.29 16.75
CA SER A 66 5.05 -7.05 18.01
C SER A 66 6.38 -7.73 18.31
N SER A 67 6.94 -8.47 17.35
CA SER A 67 8.22 -9.15 17.53
C SER A 67 9.37 -8.18 17.82
N TYR A 68 9.35 -6.99 17.21
CA TYR A 68 10.31 -5.93 17.47
C TYR A 68 10.21 -5.44 18.93
N MET A 69 8.99 -5.16 19.41
CA MET A 69 8.78 -4.68 20.77
C MET A 69 9.12 -5.75 21.83
N VAL A 70 8.85 -7.03 21.54
CA VAL A 70 9.29 -8.14 22.41
C VAL A 70 10.82 -8.22 22.43
N GLY A 71 11.47 -8.22 21.27
CA GLY A 71 12.92 -8.43 21.17
C GLY A 71 13.76 -7.24 21.61
N MET A 72 13.29 -6.00 21.39
CA MET A 72 14.05 -4.78 21.68
C MET A 72 13.64 -4.12 22.99
N ASP A 73 12.34 -4.10 23.30
CA ASP A 73 11.83 -3.43 24.50
C ASP A 73 11.58 -4.40 25.67
N GLY A 74 11.75 -5.72 25.47
CA GLY A 74 11.54 -6.73 26.50
C GLY A 74 10.08 -6.87 26.93
N MET A 75 9.13 -6.52 26.05
CA MET A 75 7.70 -6.60 26.36
C MET A 75 7.21 -8.07 26.39
N ALA A 76 6.19 -8.33 27.20
CA ALA A 76 5.46 -9.59 27.14
C ALA A 76 4.68 -9.69 25.81
N GLU A 77 4.59 -10.90 25.24
CA GLU A 77 4.02 -11.12 23.89
C GLU A 77 2.57 -10.65 23.76
N ASP A 78 1.75 -10.86 24.79
CA ASP A 78 0.35 -10.43 24.84
C ASP A 78 0.19 -8.91 24.83
N VAL A 79 1.08 -8.22 25.56
CA VAL A 79 1.12 -6.76 25.58
C VAL A 79 1.61 -6.21 24.24
N ALA A 80 2.68 -6.77 23.68
CA ALA A 80 3.22 -6.37 22.38
C ALA A 80 2.22 -6.59 21.25
N ALA A 81 1.44 -7.67 21.27
CA ALA A 81 0.35 -7.92 20.31
C ALA A 81 -0.74 -6.83 20.39
N THR A 82 -1.06 -6.34 21.59
CA THR A 82 -1.99 -5.21 21.76
C THR A 82 -1.43 -3.93 21.14
N PHE A 83 -0.13 -3.68 21.28
CA PHE A 83 0.54 -2.52 20.68
C PHE A 83 0.58 -2.57 19.13
N THR A 84 0.58 -3.76 18.53
CA THR A 84 0.42 -3.88 17.07
C THR A 84 -0.92 -3.29 16.59
N SER A 85 -1.98 -3.38 17.40
CA SER A 85 -3.25 -2.73 17.12
C SER A 85 -3.14 -1.19 17.08
N ILE A 86 -2.18 -0.61 17.77
CA ILE A 86 -1.91 0.83 17.78
C ILE A 86 -1.41 1.30 16.39
N PHE A 87 -0.61 0.49 15.71
CA PHE A 87 -0.21 0.76 14.32
C PHE A 87 -1.44 0.88 13.40
N LEU A 88 -2.41 -0.02 13.54
CA LEU A 88 -3.67 0.02 12.78
C LEU A 88 -4.51 1.25 13.12
N ILE A 89 -4.50 1.70 14.38
CA ILE A 89 -5.12 2.97 14.78
C ILE A 89 -4.44 4.14 14.05
N GLY A 90 -3.11 4.15 13.97
CA GLY A 90 -2.35 5.15 13.21
C GLY A 90 -2.79 5.22 11.75
N ILE A 91 -2.90 4.08 11.07
CA ILE A 91 -3.40 4.02 9.69
C ILE A 91 -4.84 4.53 9.60
N THR A 92 -5.73 4.09 10.49
CA THR A 92 -7.16 4.45 10.46
C THR A 92 -7.35 5.95 10.66
N VAL A 93 -6.72 6.52 11.68
CA VAL A 93 -6.74 7.96 11.96
C VAL A 93 -6.13 8.74 10.79
N GLY A 94 -5.02 8.25 10.25
CA GLY A 94 -4.36 8.86 9.10
C GLY A 94 -5.24 8.86 7.85
N ARG A 95 -5.96 7.77 7.56
CA ARG A 95 -6.90 7.69 6.43
C ARG A 95 -8.08 8.66 6.60
N PHE A 96 -8.60 8.77 7.82
CA PHE A 96 -9.65 9.75 8.12
C PHE A 96 -9.13 11.18 7.94
N ALA A 97 -7.97 11.51 8.50
CA ALA A 97 -7.33 12.81 8.33
C ALA A 97 -7.03 13.12 6.86
N ASN A 98 -6.58 12.12 6.08
CA ASN A 98 -6.28 12.27 4.66
C ASN A 98 -7.50 12.78 3.87
N GLY A 99 -8.71 12.33 4.18
CA GLY A 99 -9.93 12.82 3.53
C GLY A 99 -10.11 14.35 3.63
N PHE A 100 -9.66 14.96 4.73
CA PHE A 100 -9.69 16.42 4.89
C PHE A 100 -8.44 17.11 4.31
N LEU A 101 -7.27 16.49 4.46
CA LEU A 101 -6.01 17.08 4.01
C LEU A 101 -5.94 17.16 2.47
N THR A 102 -6.48 16.17 1.75
CA THR A 102 -6.55 16.18 0.27
C THR A 102 -7.37 17.33 -0.29
N MET A 103 -8.22 17.97 0.53
CA MET A 103 -8.92 19.20 0.13
C MET A 103 -8.00 20.44 0.08
N ARG A 104 -6.85 20.38 0.74
CA ARG A 104 -5.90 21.50 0.84
C ARG A 104 -4.55 21.22 0.18
N PHE A 105 -4.13 19.98 0.12
CA PHE A 105 -2.83 19.57 -0.39
C PHE A 105 -3.00 18.70 -1.63
N SER A 106 -2.08 18.85 -2.59
CA SER A 106 -2.02 18.01 -3.78
C SER A 106 -1.53 16.59 -3.43
N ASP A 107 -1.89 15.60 -4.26
CA ASP A 107 -1.44 14.20 -4.07
C ASP A 107 0.08 14.08 -3.92
N PRO A 108 0.93 14.74 -4.73
CA PRO A 108 2.38 14.69 -4.54
C PRO A 108 2.83 15.23 -3.19
N ALA A 109 2.20 16.31 -2.71
CA ALA A 109 2.53 16.86 -1.38
C ALA A 109 2.15 15.89 -0.26
N MET A 110 1.00 15.21 -0.38
CA MET A 110 0.55 14.22 0.58
C MET A 110 1.46 12.99 0.61
N ILE A 111 1.93 12.52 -0.56
CA ILE A 111 2.89 11.42 -0.65
C ILE A 111 4.22 11.82 0.02
N ARG A 112 4.71 13.05 -0.19
CA ARG A 112 5.91 13.57 0.48
C ARG A 112 5.75 13.60 2.00
N ILE A 113 4.66 14.18 2.48
CA ILE A 113 4.36 14.24 3.92
C ILE A 113 4.30 12.83 4.50
N GLY A 114 3.61 11.90 3.84
CA GLY A 114 3.54 10.51 4.24
C GLY A 114 4.92 9.85 4.32
N THR A 115 5.73 9.98 3.27
CA THR A 115 7.09 9.42 3.21
C THR A 115 7.99 9.99 4.32
N MET A 116 7.94 11.31 4.57
CA MET A 116 8.69 11.94 5.66
C MET A 116 8.22 11.46 7.03
N THR A 117 6.92 11.29 7.22
CA THR A 117 6.35 10.79 8.49
C THR A 117 6.76 9.33 8.76
N ILE A 118 6.75 8.48 7.73
CA ILE A 118 7.28 7.10 7.82
C ILE A 118 8.76 7.15 8.20
N GLY A 119 9.54 7.98 7.51
CA GLY A 119 10.98 8.13 7.78
C GLY A 119 11.25 8.58 9.21
N LEU A 120 10.49 9.55 9.71
CA LEU A 120 10.60 10.00 11.10
C LEU A 120 10.28 8.87 12.10
N GLY A 121 9.22 8.10 11.87
CA GLY A 121 8.91 6.93 12.69
C GLY A 121 10.03 5.89 12.66
N ALA A 122 10.57 5.58 11.48
CA ALA A 122 11.68 4.63 11.35
C ALA A 122 12.97 5.14 12.04
N LEU A 123 13.27 6.44 11.96
CA LEU A 123 14.39 7.05 12.69
C LEU A 123 14.20 7.01 14.20
N LEU A 124 12.96 7.18 14.68
CA LEU A 124 12.65 7.06 16.10
C LEU A 124 12.93 5.67 16.66
N LEU A 125 12.70 4.62 15.86
CA LEU A 125 13.03 3.24 16.22
C LEU A 125 14.55 2.98 16.30
N LEU A 126 15.38 3.83 15.71
CA LEU A 126 16.85 3.73 15.80
C LEU A 126 17.41 4.32 17.08
N VAL A 127 16.62 5.09 17.82
CA VAL A 127 17.08 5.68 19.08
C VAL A 127 17.32 4.55 20.08
N PRO A 128 18.53 4.42 20.65
CA PRO A 128 18.90 3.28 21.51
C PRO A 128 18.32 3.42 22.93
N VAL A 129 17.02 3.66 23.01
CA VAL A 129 16.27 3.74 24.26
C VAL A 129 15.21 2.65 24.21
N HIS A 130 15.42 1.61 24.99
CA HIS A 130 14.47 0.49 25.13
C HIS A 130 13.24 0.96 25.94
N ASN A 131 12.35 1.68 25.26
CA ASN A 131 11.15 2.23 25.87
C ASN A 131 9.93 1.87 25.01
N PRO A 132 9.04 1.01 25.52
CA PRO A 132 7.83 0.60 24.81
C PRO A 132 6.95 1.76 24.29
N ALA A 133 6.89 2.86 25.05
CA ALA A 133 6.11 4.03 24.65
C ALA A 133 6.74 4.73 23.42
N LEU A 134 8.07 4.77 23.34
CA LEU A 134 8.78 5.34 22.20
C LEU A 134 8.56 4.51 20.94
N SER A 135 8.71 3.18 21.06
CA SER A 135 8.44 2.25 19.96
C SER A 135 6.99 2.32 19.50
N ALA A 136 6.03 2.43 20.42
CA ALA A 136 4.62 2.61 20.09
C ALA A 136 4.38 3.91 19.29
N VAL A 137 4.92 5.03 19.73
CA VAL A 137 4.82 6.33 19.01
C VAL A 137 5.47 6.22 17.63
N ALA A 138 6.62 5.56 17.52
CA ALA A 138 7.30 5.35 16.25
C ALA A 138 6.44 4.54 15.27
N PHE A 139 5.84 3.43 15.70
CA PHE A 139 4.93 2.64 14.87
C PHE A 139 3.64 3.38 14.52
N ILE A 140 3.09 4.21 15.42
CA ILE A 140 1.97 5.11 15.10
C ILE A 140 2.35 6.06 13.96
N LEU A 141 3.54 6.68 14.02
CA LEU A 141 4.01 7.57 12.98
C LEU A 141 4.20 6.85 11.64
N VAL A 142 4.75 5.63 11.65
CA VAL A 142 4.86 4.82 10.44
C VAL A 142 3.47 4.55 9.85
N GLY A 143 2.50 4.11 10.67
CA GLY A 143 1.12 3.88 10.24
C GLY A 143 0.42 5.14 9.71
N LEU A 144 0.57 6.26 10.42
CA LEU A 144 0.02 7.56 10.03
C LEU A 144 0.60 8.03 8.69
N GLY A 145 1.91 7.83 8.48
CA GLY A 145 2.59 8.16 7.24
C GLY A 145 2.19 7.26 6.07
N CYS A 146 1.89 5.99 6.32
CA CYS A 146 1.38 5.06 5.30
C CYS A 146 -0.01 5.45 4.79
N ALA A 147 -0.84 6.05 5.63
CA ALA A 147 -2.25 6.28 5.36
C ALA A 147 -2.56 7.08 4.08
N PRO A 148 -1.88 8.22 3.76
CA PRO A 148 -2.15 9.00 2.56
C PRO A 148 -1.52 8.41 1.30
N VAL A 149 -0.47 7.59 1.40
CA VAL A 149 0.36 7.20 0.24
C VAL A 149 -0.44 6.39 -0.77
N TYR A 150 -1.14 5.35 -0.32
CA TYR A 150 -1.94 4.48 -1.19
C TYR A 150 -3.00 5.25 -1.99
N PRO A 151 -3.94 5.97 -1.35
CA PRO A 151 -5.00 6.64 -2.08
C PRO A 151 -4.47 7.73 -3.00
N CYS A 152 -3.45 8.48 -2.59
CA CYS A 152 -2.87 9.55 -3.41
C CYS A 152 -2.14 9.00 -4.65
N ILE A 153 -1.44 7.87 -4.55
CA ILE A 153 -0.80 7.23 -5.71
C ILE A 153 -1.86 6.79 -6.73
N ILE A 154 -2.93 6.10 -6.27
CA ILE A 154 -3.98 5.62 -7.16
C ILE A 154 -4.75 6.78 -7.78
N HIS A 155 -5.08 7.82 -6.98
CA HIS A 155 -5.81 8.99 -7.45
C HIS A 155 -5.01 9.82 -8.47
N SER A 156 -3.69 9.92 -8.30
CA SER A 156 -2.83 10.66 -9.22
C SER A 156 -2.54 9.95 -10.54
N THR A 157 -2.69 8.62 -10.61
CA THR A 157 -2.36 7.81 -11.79
C THR A 157 -3.08 8.27 -13.07
N PRO A 158 -4.41 8.52 -13.10
CA PRO A 158 -5.10 9.02 -14.29
C PRO A 158 -4.63 10.42 -14.71
N THR A 159 -4.26 11.25 -13.75
CA THR A 159 -3.79 12.62 -14.00
C THR A 159 -2.44 12.62 -14.72
N TYR A 160 -1.53 11.72 -14.36
CA TYR A 160 -0.20 11.65 -14.97
C TYR A 160 -0.15 10.88 -16.28
N PHE A 161 -0.95 9.83 -16.44
CA PHE A 161 -0.84 8.89 -17.56
C PHE A 161 -2.02 8.92 -18.52
N GLY A 162 -3.08 9.68 -18.21
CA GLY A 162 -4.32 9.71 -18.98
C GLY A 162 -5.29 8.59 -18.59
N ALA A 163 -6.58 8.82 -18.80
CA ALA A 163 -7.64 7.90 -18.41
C ALA A 163 -7.59 6.56 -19.16
N ASP A 164 -7.19 6.60 -20.43
CA ASP A 164 -7.08 5.48 -21.35
C ASP A 164 -5.99 4.46 -20.96
N LYS A 165 -4.92 4.89 -20.28
CA LYS A 165 -3.83 4.01 -19.81
C LYS A 165 -3.89 3.70 -18.33
N SER A 166 -4.66 4.50 -17.58
CA SER A 166 -4.68 4.42 -16.11
C SER A 166 -5.11 3.06 -15.58
N GLN A 167 -6.10 2.41 -16.19
CA GLN A 167 -6.55 1.08 -15.77
C GLN A 167 -5.46 0.02 -15.90
N ALA A 168 -4.71 0.01 -17.00
CA ALA A 168 -3.60 -0.91 -17.21
C ALA A 168 -2.48 -0.67 -16.18
N ILE A 169 -2.15 0.61 -15.92
CA ILE A 169 -1.12 0.99 -14.95
C ILE A 169 -1.54 0.62 -13.53
N VAL A 170 -2.77 0.90 -13.13
CA VAL A 170 -3.32 0.52 -11.81
C VAL A 170 -3.31 -1.01 -11.64
N GLY A 171 -3.66 -1.77 -12.67
CA GLY A 171 -3.57 -3.23 -12.63
C GLY A 171 -2.15 -3.73 -12.35
N VAL A 172 -1.15 -3.15 -13.00
CA VAL A 172 0.27 -3.47 -12.76
C VAL A 172 0.73 -2.95 -11.39
N GLN A 173 0.27 -1.77 -10.95
CA GLN A 173 0.52 -1.28 -9.58
C GLN A 173 0.04 -2.27 -8.52
N MET A 174 -1.17 -2.82 -8.67
CA MET A 174 -1.71 -3.84 -7.76
C MET A 174 -0.84 -5.11 -7.76
N ALA A 175 -0.36 -5.56 -8.91
CA ALA A 175 0.55 -6.70 -8.98
C ALA A 175 1.85 -6.44 -8.20
N PHE A 176 2.47 -5.26 -8.37
CA PHE A 176 3.65 -4.85 -7.60
C PHE A 176 3.36 -4.71 -6.10
N ALA A 177 2.19 -4.18 -5.75
CA ALA A 177 1.73 -4.13 -4.36
C ALA A 177 1.68 -5.52 -3.72
N TYR A 178 1.04 -6.48 -4.39
CA TYR A 178 0.94 -7.85 -3.89
C TYR A 178 2.32 -8.51 -3.76
N VAL A 179 3.24 -8.29 -4.71
CA VAL A 179 4.62 -8.78 -4.59
C VAL A 179 5.30 -8.18 -3.36
N GLY A 180 5.19 -6.87 -3.13
CA GLY A 180 5.72 -6.21 -1.94
C GLY A 180 5.13 -6.76 -0.65
N THR A 181 3.80 -6.87 -0.60
CA THR A 181 3.04 -7.36 0.55
C THR A 181 3.38 -8.81 0.91
N MET A 182 3.49 -9.69 -0.09
CA MET A 182 3.68 -11.13 0.16
C MET A 182 5.15 -11.51 0.33
N LEU A 183 6.08 -10.81 -0.35
CA LEU A 183 7.48 -11.21 -0.41
C LEU A 183 8.32 -10.54 0.69
N MET A 184 8.06 -9.27 1.00
CA MET A 184 8.95 -8.52 1.89
C MET A 184 8.90 -8.95 3.36
N PRO A 185 7.73 -9.23 3.98
CA PRO A 185 7.72 -9.69 5.36
C PRO A 185 8.44 -11.02 5.60
N PRO A 186 8.27 -12.07 4.76
CA PRO A 186 9.06 -13.30 4.90
C PRO A 186 10.56 -13.08 4.65
N LEU A 187 10.93 -12.27 3.65
CA LEU A 187 12.34 -11.95 3.40
C LEU A 187 12.97 -11.23 4.59
N PHE A 188 12.26 -10.26 5.17
CA PHE A 188 12.70 -9.63 6.40
C PHE A 188 12.85 -10.66 7.53
N GLY A 189 11.92 -11.62 7.65
CA GLY A 189 12.02 -12.69 8.64
C GLY A 189 13.29 -13.52 8.52
N VAL A 190 13.70 -13.86 7.30
CA VAL A 190 14.97 -14.57 7.05
C VAL A 190 16.17 -13.70 7.46
N ILE A 191 16.14 -12.41 7.14
CA ILE A 191 17.20 -11.46 7.53
C ILE A 191 17.26 -11.32 9.06
N ALA A 192 16.12 -11.16 9.72
CA ALA A 192 16.03 -11.01 11.16
C ALA A 192 16.51 -12.25 11.89
N GLN A 193 16.24 -13.46 11.39
CA GLN A 193 16.74 -14.71 11.95
C GLN A 193 18.25 -14.88 11.77
N ALA A 194 18.79 -14.42 10.63
CA ALA A 194 20.22 -14.50 10.36
C ALA A 194 21.04 -13.42 11.10
N THR A 195 20.39 -12.34 11.55
CA THR A 195 21.04 -11.19 12.18
C THR A 195 20.41 -10.86 13.54
N THR A 196 19.47 -9.93 13.53
CA THR A 196 18.68 -9.48 14.68
C THR A 196 17.46 -8.71 14.23
N ILE A 197 16.40 -8.70 15.06
CA ILE A 197 15.20 -7.90 14.82
C ILE A 197 15.48 -6.38 14.78
N ALA A 198 16.58 -5.92 15.38
CA ALA A 198 17.02 -4.52 15.38
C ALA A 198 17.31 -3.97 13.97
N VAL A 199 17.37 -4.82 12.94
CA VAL A 199 17.53 -4.40 11.53
C VAL A 199 16.23 -3.83 10.95
N LEU A 200 15.07 -4.00 11.61
CA LEU A 200 13.77 -3.52 11.11
C LEU A 200 13.78 -2.04 10.72
N PRO A 201 14.21 -1.08 11.56
CA PRO A 201 14.25 0.33 11.20
C PRO A 201 15.10 0.62 9.97
N TRP A 202 16.25 -0.06 9.82
CA TRP A 202 17.13 0.08 8.67
C TRP A 202 16.44 -0.39 7.38
N CYS A 203 15.73 -1.52 7.44
CA CYS A 203 14.96 -2.03 6.32
C CYS A 203 13.88 -1.01 5.88
N LEU A 204 13.14 -0.44 6.84
CA LEU A 204 12.14 0.58 6.57
C LEU A 204 12.76 1.83 5.95
N LEU A 205 13.90 2.30 6.46
CA LEU A 205 14.61 3.48 5.94
C LEU A 205 15.12 3.28 4.51
N VAL A 206 15.57 2.08 4.16
CA VAL A 206 15.96 1.76 2.78
C VAL A 206 14.78 1.94 1.84
N PHE A 207 13.60 1.41 2.19
CA PHE A 207 12.40 1.58 1.37
C PHE A 207 11.92 3.04 1.33
N VAL A 208 12.02 3.77 2.44
CA VAL A 208 11.72 5.22 2.49
C VAL A 208 12.65 5.99 1.54
N ALA A 209 13.94 5.66 1.52
CA ALA A 209 14.91 6.29 0.61
C ALA A 209 14.56 6.01 -0.86
N PHE A 210 14.17 4.77 -1.20
CA PHE A 210 13.68 4.44 -2.54
C PHE A 210 12.40 5.22 -2.88
N MET A 211 11.44 5.32 -1.96
CA MET A 211 10.22 6.11 -2.17
C MET A 211 10.54 7.60 -2.43
N ALA A 212 11.45 8.17 -1.64
CA ALA A 212 11.86 9.56 -1.80
C ALA A 212 12.56 9.79 -3.16
N ALA A 213 13.48 8.88 -3.54
CA ALA A 213 14.19 8.96 -4.82
C ALA A 213 13.27 8.79 -6.05
N MET A 214 12.19 8.03 -5.92
CA MET A 214 11.24 7.81 -7.03
C MET A 214 10.18 8.93 -7.12
N HIS A 215 10.07 9.77 -6.10
CA HIS A 215 9.10 10.87 -6.08
C HIS A 215 9.62 12.12 -6.82
N GLU A 216 10.94 12.28 -6.97
CA GLU A 216 11.57 13.38 -7.70
C GLU A 216 11.49 13.17 -9.23
#